data_8c42562da0f473c8a99b2852a2451448
#
_entry.id   8c42562da0f473c8a99b2852a2451448
#
_cell.length_a   1.000
_cell.length_b   1.000
_cell.length_c   1.000
_cell.angle_alpha   90.00
_cell.angle_beta   90.00
_cell.angle_gamma   90.00
#
_symmetry.space_group_name_H-M   'P 1'
#
loop_
_entity.id
_entity.type
_entity.pdbx_description
1 polymer ?
#
loop_
_entity_poly.entity_id
_entity_poly.type
_entity_poly.pdbx_seq_one_letter_code
_entity_poly.pdbx_strand_id
1 'polypeptide(L)'
;MSRWPAAPLAAVALAGLLVSGCGAPALSAAAARSPRAGPATATQHEPPGVAGFHSVRRYDQPALPVRLQIPAIDVSTSLVKLGRLPDGSLEVPKDWDTAGWYDKGPRPGQPGPAVILGHVDSQTGPAVFYQLRALRPGDTVRVGLADGRILVFRVQRVQRYPKDEFPTEAVYFPTLNRELRLITCGGEFDYAAGSYRDNIVVYATLAS
;
A
#
# COMPACT_ATOMS: atom_id res chain seq x y z
N MET A 1 27.10 -14.60 39.09
CA MET A 1 26.37 -14.07 40.26
C MET A 1 26.61 -12.56 40.30
N SER A 2 25.74 -11.77 39.72
CA SER A 2 25.80 -10.30 39.83
C SER A 2 24.35 -9.78 39.91
N ARG A 3 24.06 -9.27 41.12
CA ARG A 3 22.75 -8.76 41.52
C ARG A 3 22.56 -7.33 41.00
N TRP A 4 21.46 -7.06 40.34
CA TRP A 4 21.04 -5.70 40.01
C TRP A 4 20.18 -5.11 41.14
N PRO A 5 20.37 -3.84 41.49
CA PRO A 5 19.55 -3.15 42.51
C PRO A 5 18.22 -2.67 41.91
N ALA A 6 17.18 -2.83 42.71
CA ALA A 6 15.84 -2.28 42.46
C ALA A 6 15.81 -0.78 42.76
N ALA A 7 15.19 0.02 41.89
CA ALA A 7 14.92 1.41 42.14
C ALA A 7 13.43 1.64 42.59
N PRO A 8 13.16 2.61 43.50
CA PRO A 8 11.87 2.76 44.14
C PRO A 8 10.84 3.55 43.31
N LEU A 9 9.58 3.16 43.45
CA LEU A 9 8.39 3.86 42.99
C LEU A 9 8.23 5.20 43.72
N ALA A 10 8.13 6.30 42.98
CA ALA A 10 7.71 7.62 43.46
C ALA A 10 6.19 7.80 43.24
N ALA A 11 5.45 7.89 44.32
CA ALA A 11 4.03 8.24 44.32
C ALA A 11 3.89 9.73 44.12
N VAL A 12 3.12 10.16 43.12
CA VAL A 12 2.69 11.56 42.93
C VAL A 12 1.27 11.71 43.44
N ALA A 13 1.11 12.56 44.47
CA ALA A 13 -0.15 12.91 45.07
C ALA A 13 -0.92 13.93 44.20
N LEU A 14 -2.19 13.65 43.93
CA LEU A 14 -3.16 14.62 43.38
C LEU A 14 -3.56 15.63 44.44
N ALA A 15 -3.32 16.92 44.21
CA ALA A 15 -3.92 18.02 44.94
C ALA A 15 -5.13 18.54 44.16
N GLY A 16 -6.31 18.39 44.74
CA GLY A 16 -7.55 18.95 44.20
C GLY A 16 -7.65 20.47 44.52
N LEU A 17 -8.07 21.24 43.52
CA LEU A 17 -8.50 22.62 43.67
C LEU A 17 -10.01 22.72 43.39
N LEU A 18 -10.76 22.93 44.45
CA LEU A 18 -12.15 23.38 44.42
C LEU A 18 -12.18 24.89 44.11
N VAL A 19 -12.85 25.30 43.06
CA VAL A 19 -13.21 26.69 42.81
C VAL A 19 -14.71 26.80 42.88
N SER A 20 -15.16 27.48 43.93
CA SER A 20 -16.54 27.84 44.21
C SER A 20 -17.02 28.98 43.31
N GLY A 21 -18.30 28.95 43.06
CA GLY A 21 -19.10 29.70 42.15
C GLY A 21 -19.16 31.22 42.26
N CYS A 22 -19.73 31.82 41.25
CA CYS A 22 -20.48 33.08 41.34
C CYS A 22 -21.58 33.04 40.28
N GLY A 23 -22.79 33.25 40.75
CA GLY A 23 -23.99 33.33 39.95
C GLY A 23 -24.04 34.59 39.11
N ALA A 24 -24.62 34.50 37.94
CA ALA A 24 -25.00 35.60 37.09
C ALA A 24 -26.51 35.58 36.84
N PRO A 25 -27.19 36.74 36.76
CA PRO A 25 -28.64 36.84 36.73
C PRO A 25 -29.22 36.47 35.35
N ALA A 26 -30.39 35.87 35.42
CA ALA A 26 -31.21 35.55 34.26
C ALA A 26 -31.72 36.84 33.58
N LEU A 27 -31.31 37.10 32.36
CA LEU A 27 -31.96 38.06 31.46
C LEU A 27 -32.99 37.29 30.62
N SER A 28 -34.24 37.57 30.90
CA SER A 28 -35.41 37.14 30.15
C SER A 28 -35.38 37.78 28.77
N ALA A 29 -35.03 37.03 27.74
CA ALA A 29 -35.15 37.45 26.34
C ALA A 29 -36.49 36.96 25.80
N ALA A 30 -37.37 37.90 25.48
CA ALA A 30 -38.64 37.66 24.81
C ALA A 30 -38.43 36.95 23.49
N ALA A 31 -39.12 35.83 23.32
CA ALA A 31 -39.11 35.05 22.09
C ALA A 31 -39.85 35.82 20.98
N ALA A 32 -39.10 36.44 20.08
CA ALA A 32 -39.61 36.87 18.79
C ALA A 32 -39.85 35.64 17.92
N ARG A 33 -41.08 35.31 17.63
CA ARG A 33 -41.48 34.25 16.71
C ARG A 33 -41.14 34.69 15.29
N SER A 34 -40.06 34.16 14.75
CA SER A 34 -39.79 34.21 13.31
C SER A 34 -40.83 33.38 12.52
N PRO A 35 -41.33 33.86 11.40
CA PRO A 35 -42.26 33.12 10.58
C PRO A 35 -41.54 31.85 10.02
N ARG A 36 -42.19 30.72 10.21
CA ARG A 36 -41.79 29.42 9.75
C ARG A 36 -41.80 29.43 8.22
N ALA A 37 -40.64 29.57 7.57
CA ALA A 37 -40.49 29.35 6.16
C ALA A 37 -40.81 27.88 5.88
N GLY A 38 -41.77 27.64 4.99
CA GLY A 38 -42.11 26.31 4.52
C GLY A 38 -40.90 25.66 3.79
N PRO A 39 -40.92 24.35 3.58
CA PRO A 39 -39.84 23.67 2.90
C PRO A 39 -39.73 24.23 1.45
N ALA A 40 -38.68 25.00 1.20
CA ALA A 40 -38.32 25.38 -0.13
C ALA A 40 -37.88 24.06 -0.81
N THR A 41 -38.69 23.62 -1.75
CA THR A 41 -38.31 22.55 -2.70
C THR A 41 -37.13 23.09 -3.50
N ALA A 42 -35.93 22.70 -3.06
CA ALA A 42 -34.72 22.96 -3.82
C ALA A 42 -34.83 22.14 -5.11
N THR A 43 -35.31 22.79 -6.18
CA THR A 43 -35.17 22.28 -7.52
C THR A 43 -33.69 22.17 -7.79
N GLN A 44 -33.14 20.94 -7.69
CA GLN A 44 -31.78 20.64 -8.11
C GLN A 44 -31.71 20.94 -9.60
N HIS A 45 -31.20 22.10 -9.92
CA HIS A 45 -30.86 22.44 -11.31
C HIS A 45 -29.57 21.66 -11.60
N GLU A 46 -29.74 20.46 -12.18
CA GLU A 46 -28.66 19.71 -12.77
C GLU A 46 -28.08 20.55 -13.91
N PRO A 47 -26.77 20.89 -13.88
CA PRO A 47 -26.21 21.69 -14.97
C PRO A 47 -26.36 20.92 -16.27
N PRO A 48 -26.91 21.55 -17.35
CA PRO A 48 -27.04 20.88 -18.63
C PRO A 48 -25.65 20.59 -19.18
N GLY A 49 -25.29 19.32 -19.36
CA GLY A 49 -24.11 18.92 -20.13
C GLY A 49 -23.17 17.88 -19.55
N VAL A 50 -23.42 17.33 -18.35
CA VAL A 50 -22.54 16.25 -17.84
C VAL A 50 -23.05 14.84 -18.14
N ALA A 51 -24.28 14.67 -18.61
CA ALA A 51 -24.88 13.36 -18.89
C ALA A 51 -24.30 12.64 -20.14
N GLY A 52 -23.28 13.16 -20.79
CA GLY A 52 -22.74 12.62 -22.03
C GLY A 52 -21.22 12.50 -22.08
N PHE A 53 -20.49 12.83 -21.00
CA PHE A 53 -19.04 12.64 -20.97
C PHE A 53 -18.68 11.17 -20.69
N HIS A 54 -18.82 10.34 -21.70
CA HIS A 54 -18.15 9.04 -21.71
C HIS A 54 -16.69 9.27 -22.12
N SER A 55 -15.76 9.00 -21.21
CA SER A 55 -14.34 8.97 -21.57
C SER A 55 -14.15 7.96 -22.70
N VAL A 56 -13.85 8.43 -23.90
CA VAL A 56 -13.60 7.61 -25.10
C VAL A 56 -12.24 6.90 -24.99
N ARG A 57 -11.44 7.17 -23.97
CA ARG A 57 -10.19 6.47 -23.72
C ARG A 57 -10.48 5.12 -23.07
N ARG A 58 -10.81 4.14 -23.89
CA ARG A 58 -10.68 2.74 -23.51
C ARG A 58 -9.17 2.43 -23.42
N TYR A 59 -8.62 2.46 -22.22
CA TYR A 59 -7.32 1.85 -22.02
C TYR A 59 -7.51 0.35 -22.23
N ASP A 60 -6.84 -0.20 -23.26
CA ASP A 60 -6.79 -1.64 -23.45
C ASP A 60 -6.39 -2.29 -22.13
N GLN A 61 -7.24 -3.16 -21.61
CA GLN A 61 -6.89 -3.93 -20.42
C GLN A 61 -5.97 -5.07 -20.88
N PRO A 62 -4.68 -5.09 -20.50
CA PRO A 62 -3.82 -6.22 -20.78
C PRO A 62 -4.43 -7.49 -20.21
N ALA A 63 -4.14 -8.64 -20.83
CA ALA A 63 -4.49 -9.93 -20.27
C ALA A 63 -3.88 -10.12 -18.87
N LEU A 64 -4.39 -11.08 -18.11
CA LEU A 64 -3.89 -11.34 -16.75
C LEU A 64 -2.42 -11.75 -16.79
N PRO A 65 -1.59 -11.26 -15.84
CA PRO A 65 -0.22 -11.72 -15.69
C PRO A 65 -0.24 -13.15 -15.14
N VAL A 66 0.55 -14.06 -15.73
CA VAL A 66 0.60 -15.48 -15.36
C VAL A 66 2.01 -15.98 -15.07
N ARG A 67 3.04 -15.26 -15.49
CA ARG A 67 4.45 -15.66 -15.32
C ARG A 67 5.33 -14.45 -15.06
N LEU A 68 6.35 -14.64 -14.21
CA LEU A 68 7.41 -13.67 -13.94
C LEU A 68 8.77 -14.30 -14.24
N GLN A 69 9.64 -13.57 -14.94
CA GLN A 69 11.02 -13.96 -15.18
C GLN A 69 11.96 -12.78 -14.93
N ILE A 70 13.05 -13.01 -14.20
CA ILE A 70 14.08 -12.02 -13.88
C ILE A 70 15.44 -12.68 -14.06
N PRO A 71 16.00 -12.67 -15.31
CA PRO A 71 17.22 -13.44 -15.63
C PRO A 71 18.43 -13.10 -14.77
N ALA A 72 18.57 -11.82 -14.36
CA ALA A 72 19.73 -11.36 -13.56
C ALA A 72 19.85 -12.01 -12.17
N ILE A 73 18.77 -12.65 -11.69
CA ILE A 73 18.70 -13.32 -10.37
C ILE A 73 18.05 -14.70 -10.47
N ASP A 74 18.05 -15.31 -11.67
CA ASP A 74 17.55 -16.67 -11.96
C ASP A 74 16.10 -16.94 -11.51
N VAL A 75 15.25 -15.92 -11.47
CA VAL A 75 13.83 -16.08 -11.14
C VAL A 75 13.03 -16.45 -12.39
N SER A 76 12.29 -17.55 -12.31
CA SER A 76 11.26 -17.95 -13.28
C SER A 76 10.13 -18.67 -12.56
N THR A 77 9.00 -17.95 -12.34
CA THR A 77 7.89 -18.44 -11.52
C THR A 77 6.54 -18.11 -12.13
N SER A 78 5.51 -18.83 -11.71
CA SER A 78 4.12 -18.46 -11.99
C SER A 78 3.68 -17.25 -11.14
N LEU A 79 2.62 -16.57 -11.59
CA LEU A 79 1.98 -15.49 -10.86
C LEU A 79 0.58 -15.91 -10.40
N VAL A 80 0.34 -15.84 -9.09
CA VAL A 80 -0.98 -15.98 -8.50
C VAL A 80 -1.61 -14.60 -8.27
N LYS A 81 -2.94 -14.56 -8.10
CA LYS A 81 -3.63 -13.33 -7.71
C LYS A 81 -3.55 -13.18 -6.19
N LEU A 82 -3.30 -11.94 -5.76
CA LEU A 82 -3.32 -11.56 -4.36
C LEU A 82 -4.37 -10.47 -4.14
N GLY A 83 -5.17 -10.63 -3.09
CA GLY A 83 -6.17 -9.67 -2.65
C GLY A 83 -5.67 -8.82 -1.49
N ARG A 84 -6.64 -8.33 -0.70
CA ARG A 84 -6.42 -7.66 0.59
C ARG A 84 -7.02 -8.49 1.71
N LEU A 85 -6.34 -8.53 2.82
CA LEU A 85 -6.83 -9.10 4.06
C LEU A 85 -7.82 -8.12 4.75
N PRO A 86 -8.65 -8.60 5.71
CA PRO A 86 -9.61 -7.75 6.42
C PRO A 86 -8.99 -6.59 7.19
N ASP A 87 -7.73 -6.72 7.63
CA ASP A 87 -6.95 -5.68 8.30
C ASP A 87 -6.39 -4.62 7.32
N GLY A 88 -6.65 -4.79 6.02
CA GLY A 88 -6.19 -3.89 4.96
C GLY A 88 -4.78 -4.18 4.43
N SER A 89 -4.05 -5.12 5.01
CA SER A 89 -2.76 -5.59 4.47
C SER A 89 -2.94 -6.37 3.16
N LEU A 90 -1.86 -6.51 2.39
CA LEU A 90 -1.89 -7.31 1.18
C LEU A 90 -1.71 -8.79 1.53
N GLU A 91 -2.44 -9.65 0.83
CA GLU A 91 -2.13 -11.08 0.84
C GLU A 91 -0.72 -11.33 0.32
N VAL A 92 -0.09 -12.40 0.81
CA VAL A 92 1.20 -12.91 0.30
C VAL A 92 0.99 -14.27 -0.35
N PRO A 93 1.83 -14.70 -1.30
CA PRO A 93 1.75 -16.05 -1.85
C PRO A 93 1.85 -17.11 -0.74
N LYS A 94 1.09 -18.18 -0.85
CA LYS A 94 1.17 -19.31 0.10
C LYS A 94 2.40 -20.17 -0.11
N ASP A 95 2.86 -20.24 -1.35
CA ASP A 95 4.03 -20.98 -1.78
C ASP A 95 5.24 -20.06 -1.82
N TRP A 96 6.34 -20.49 -1.21
CA TRP A 96 7.59 -19.72 -1.10
C TRP A 96 8.28 -19.46 -2.45
N ASP A 97 8.08 -20.36 -3.43
CA ASP A 97 8.69 -20.27 -4.75
C ASP A 97 7.79 -19.57 -5.77
N THR A 98 6.61 -19.11 -5.35
CA THR A 98 5.63 -18.43 -6.20
C THR A 98 5.59 -16.94 -5.87
N ALA A 99 5.45 -16.10 -6.90
CA ALA A 99 5.14 -14.68 -6.73
C ALA A 99 3.66 -14.41 -6.97
N GLY A 100 3.17 -13.27 -6.47
CA GLY A 100 1.77 -12.92 -6.63
C GLY A 100 1.56 -11.48 -7.07
N TRP A 101 0.61 -11.27 -7.96
CA TRP A 101 0.21 -9.95 -8.43
C TRP A 101 -1.02 -9.45 -7.64
N TYR A 102 -0.93 -8.21 -7.13
CA TYR A 102 -2.03 -7.53 -6.43
C TYR A 102 -3.14 -7.15 -7.42
N ASP A 103 -4.29 -7.82 -7.33
CA ASP A 103 -5.36 -7.80 -8.34
C ASP A 103 -6.30 -6.58 -8.24
N LYS A 104 -6.20 -5.76 -7.17
CA LYS A 104 -6.93 -4.49 -7.02
C LYS A 104 -6.13 -3.29 -7.54
N GLY A 105 -4.87 -3.50 -7.92
CA GLY A 105 -4.03 -2.50 -8.59
C GLY A 105 -4.05 -2.64 -10.11
N PRO A 106 -3.31 -1.78 -10.82
CA PRO A 106 -3.14 -1.87 -12.27
C PRO A 106 -2.59 -3.24 -12.68
N ARG A 107 -3.03 -3.74 -13.85
CA ARG A 107 -2.35 -4.87 -14.50
C ARG A 107 -1.03 -4.41 -15.09
N PRO A 108 0.00 -5.27 -15.11
CA PRO A 108 1.22 -4.96 -15.86
C PRO A 108 0.89 -4.48 -17.27
N GLY A 109 1.44 -3.32 -17.65
CA GLY A 109 1.17 -2.68 -18.95
C GLY A 109 0.06 -1.63 -18.94
N GLN A 110 -0.74 -1.50 -17.88
CA GLN A 110 -1.62 -0.35 -17.67
C GLN A 110 -0.85 0.85 -17.09
N PRO A 111 -1.35 2.09 -17.26
CA PRO A 111 -0.85 3.22 -16.48
C PRO A 111 -0.96 2.97 -14.98
N GLY A 112 0.07 3.37 -14.25
CA GLY A 112 0.21 3.14 -12.82
C GLY A 112 1.14 1.99 -12.46
N PRO A 113 1.43 1.80 -11.16
CA PRO A 113 2.30 0.77 -10.66
C PRO A 113 1.56 -0.56 -10.50
N ALA A 114 1.87 -1.56 -11.33
CA ALA A 114 1.49 -2.94 -11.08
C ALA A 114 2.39 -3.50 -9.96
N VAL A 115 1.81 -4.15 -8.96
CA VAL A 115 2.55 -4.63 -7.78
C VAL A 115 2.61 -6.15 -7.77
N ILE A 116 3.81 -6.70 -7.62
CA ILE A 116 4.08 -8.13 -7.48
C ILE A 116 4.84 -8.35 -6.18
N LEU A 117 4.35 -9.27 -5.35
CA LEU A 117 4.95 -9.63 -4.06
C LEU A 117 5.50 -11.07 -4.12
N GLY A 118 6.53 -11.32 -3.33
CA GLY A 118 7.10 -12.64 -3.14
C GLY A 118 7.91 -12.72 -1.85
N HIS A 119 8.12 -13.92 -1.36
CA HIS A 119 8.88 -14.14 -0.15
C HIS A 119 10.39 -13.97 -0.36
N VAL A 120 11.10 -13.47 0.67
CA VAL A 120 12.56 -13.40 0.66
C VAL A 120 13.16 -14.75 0.99
N ASP A 121 12.61 -15.45 1.97
CA ASP A 121 13.07 -16.78 2.41
C ASP A 121 11.92 -17.57 3.06
N SER A 122 12.25 -18.78 3.46
CA SER A 122 11.41 -19.70 4.22
C SER A 122 12.20 -20.30 5.37
N GLN A 123 11.58 -21.15 6.18
CA GLN A 123 12.28 -21.89 7.25
C GLN A 123 13.36 -22.85 6.69
N THR A 124 13.29 -23.23 5.43
CA THR A 124 14.18 -24.20 4.79
C THR A 124 15.20 -23.59 3.84
N GLY A 125 15.15 -22.27 3.62
CA GLY A 125 16.11 -21.59 2.74
C GLY A 125 15.55 -20.43 1.94
N PRO A 126 16.29 -19.98 0.90
CA PRO A 126 15.89 -18.90 0.03
C PRO A 126 14.53 -19.13 -0.64
N ALA A 127 13.73 -18.07 -0.79
CA ALA A 127 12.46 -18.08 -1.52
C ALA A 127 12.58 -17.28 -2.84
N VAL A 128 11.46 -17.15 -3.55
CA VAL A 128 11.41 -16.60 -4.93
C VAL A 128 12.10 -15.24 -5.07
N PHE A 129 12.05 -14.36 -4.05
CA PHE A 129 12.65 -13.02 -4.10
C PHE A 129 13.88 -12.84 -3.19
N TYR A 130 14.54 -13.93 -2.82
CA TYR A 130 15.73 -13.89 -1.98
C TYR A 130 16.82 -12.94 -2.51
N GLN A 131 17.05 -12.96 -3.81
CA GLN A 131 18.07 -12.12 -4.46
C GLN A 131 17.52 -10.79 -5.01
N LEU A 132 16.28 -10.41 -4.72
CA LEU A 132 15.67 -9.21 -5.28
C LEU A 132 16.50 -7.94 -5.04
N ARG A 133 17.18 -7.86 -3.90
CA ARG A 133 18.10 -6.78 -3.54
C ARG A 133 19.34 -6.64 -4.44
N ALA A 134 19.69 -7.71 -5.17
CA ALA A 134 20.87 -7.73 -6.03
C ALA A 134 20.62 -7.10 -7.40
N LEU A 135 19.37 -6.84 -7.76
CA LEU A 135 19.01 -6.18 -9.01
C LEU A 135 19.62 -4.78 -9.11
N ARG A 136 19.93 -4.38 -10.34
CA ARG A 136 20.55 -3.10 -10.66
C ARG A 136 19.75 -2.35 -11.72
N PRO A 137 19.85 -1.02 -11.78
CA PRO A 137 19.31 -0.26 -12.91
C PRO A 137 19.76 -0.84 -14.25
N GLY A 138 18.80 -1.00 -15.17
CA GLY A 138 19.02 -1.63 -16.47
C GLY A 138 18.67 -3.11 -16.56
N ASP A 139 18.58 -3.85 -15.43
CA ASP A 139 18.14 -5.23 -15.44
C ASP A 139 16.72 -5.37 -15.98
N THR A 140 16.42 -6.53 -16.56
CA THR A 140 15.14 -6.82 -17.20
C THR A 140 14.24 -7.66 -16.30
N VAL A 141 12.97 -7.26 -16.23
CA VAL A 141 11.89 -8.05 -15.65
C VAL A 141 10.88 -8.34 -16.75
N ARG A 142 10.57 -9.62 -16.99
CA ARG A 142 9.61 -10.06 -18.00
C ARG A 142 8.35 -10.56 -17.34
N VAL A 143 7.20 -10.03 -17.75
CA VAL A 143 5.90 -10.48 -17.30
C VAL A 143 5.15 -11.10 -18.45
N GLY A 144 4.93 -12.42 -18.38
CA GLY A 144 4.13 -13.16 -19.33
C GLY A 144 2.64 -13.02 -19.04
N LEU A 145 1.86 -12.72 -20.05
CA LEU A 145 0.42 -12.57 -19.98
C LEU A 145 -0.31 -13.82 -20.45
N ALA A 146 -1.57 -13.98 -20.03
CA ALA A 146 -2.41 -15.14 -20.40
C ALA A 146 -2.72 -15.25 -21.91
N ASP A 147 -2.54 -14.17 -22.66
CA ASP A 147 -2.68 -14.14 -24.12
C ASP A 147 -1.38 -14.45 -24.89
N GLY A 148 -0.32 -14.85 -24.18
CA GLY A 148 0.99 -15.17 -24.73
C GLY A 148 1.92 -13.97 -24.94
N ARG A 149 1.47 -12.75 -24.75
CA ARG A 149 2.34 -11.56 -24.81
C ARG A 149 3.31 -11.54 -23.63
N ILE A 150 4.48 -10.99 -23.86
CA ILE A 150 5.50 -10.75 -22.83
C ILE A 150 5.75 -9.26 -22.75
N LEU A 151 5.54 -8.69 -21.56
CA LEU A 151 5.91 -7.32 -21.26
C LEU A 151 7.29 -7.28 -20.64
N VAL A 152 8.14 -6.38 -21.14
CA VAL A 152 9.51 -6.21 -20.65
C VAL A 152 9.60 -4.89 -19.89
N PHE A 153 10.01 -4.98 -18.63
CA PHE A 153 10.25 -3.82 -17.78
C PHE A 153 11.74 -3.68 -17.53
N ARG A 154 12.21 -2.43 -17.42
CA ARG A 154 13.58 -2.11 -17.03
C ARG A 154 13.61 -1.59 -15.61
N VAL A 155 14.46 -2.20 -14.78
CA VAL A 155 14.73 -1.74 -13.42
C VAL A 155 15.31 -0.34 -13.46
N GLN A 156 14.74 0.57 -12.67
CA GLN A 156 15.20 1.95 -12.51
C GLN A 156 16.00 2.12 -11.23
N ARG A 157 15.52 1.52 -10.16
CA ARG A 157 16.17 1.55 -8.85
C ARG A 157 15.69 0.42 -7.96
N VAL A 158 16.49 0.08 -6.97
CA VAL A 158 16.16 -0.81 -5.85
C VAL A 158 16.29 -0.01 -4.56
N GLN A 159 15.29 -0.05 -3.72
CA GLN A 159 15.27 0.71 -2.45
C GLN A 159 14.89 -0.21 -1.31
N ARG A 160 15.46 0.05 -0.15
CA ARG A 160 15.13 -0.58 1.12
C ARG A 160 14.45 0.44 2.01
N TYR A 161 13.33 0.06 2.61
CA TYR A 161 12.54 0.91 3.49
C TYR A 161 12.23 0.17 4.80
N PRO A 162 12.43 0.79 5.97
CA PRO A 162 11.85 0.30 7.20
C PRO A 162 10.33 0.16 7.05
N LYS A 163 9.73 -0.86 7.66
CA LYS A 163 8.29 -1.12 7.51
C LYS A 163 7.42 -0.02 8.14
N ASP A 164 7.89 0.60 9.20
CA ASP A 164 7.25 1.73 9.88
C ASP A 164 7.38 3.07 9.12
N GLU A 165 8.34 3.17 8.19
CA GLU A 165 8.55 4.32 7.30
C GLU A 165 8.25 3.99 5.84
N PHE A 166 7.40 2.99 5.59
CA PHE A 166 7.15 2.53 4.23
C PHE A 166 6.43 3.59 3.40
N PRO A 167 6.98 4.02 2.24
CA PRO A 167 6.44 5.10 1.43
C PRO A 167 5.23 4.63 0.59
N THR A 168 4.11 4.38 1.24
CA THR A 168 2.89 3.82 0.62
C THR A 168 2.48 4.58 -0.64
N GLU A 169 2.51 5.92 -0.59
CA GLU A 169 2.15 6.75 -1.73
C GLU A 169 3.08 6.54 -2.94
N ALA A 170 4.38 6.55 -2.72
CA ALA A 170 5.36 6.37 -3.80
C ALA A 170 5.32 4.97 -4.43
N VAL A 171 4.84 3.98 -3.68
CA VAL A 171 4.75 2.59 -4.13
C VAL A 171 3.44 2.29 -4.84
N TYR A 172 2.31 2.78 -4.33
CA TYR A 172 0.97 2.36 -4.76
C TYR A 172 0.15 3.42 -5.48
N PHE A 173 0.47 4.73 -5.34
CA PHE A 173 -0.38 5.77 -5.93
C PHE A 173 -0.28 5.76 -7.46
N PRO A 174 -1.40 6.10 -8.13
CA PRO A 174 -1.48 6.12 -9.58
C PRO A 174 -0.46 7.07 -10.20
N THR A 175 0.20 6.63 -11.28
CA THR A 175 1.05 7.43 -12.15
C THR A 175 0.56 7.31 -13.59
N LEU A 176 1.00 8.19 -14.47
CA LEU A 176 0.69 8.10 -15.90
C LEU A 176 1.57 7.08 -16.62
N ASN A 177 2.70 6.73 -16.03
CA ASN A 177 3.64 5.77 -16.60
C ASN A 177 3.17 4.33 -16.36
N ARG A 178 3.58 3.43 -17.23
CA ARG A 178 3.38 1.98 -17.06
C ARG A 178 4.53 1.44 -16.23
N GLU A 179 4.26 1.18 -14.97
CA GLU A 179 5.28 0.85 -13.99
C GLU A 179 5.06 -0.52 -13.36
N LEU A 180 6.12 -1.07 -12.80
CA LEU A 180 6.11 -2.32 -12.05
C LEU A 180 6.83 -2.11 -10.72
N ARG A 181 6.27 -2.68 -9.66
CA ARG A 181 6.89 -2.79 -8.33
C ARG A 181 7.05 -4.26 -7.99
N LEU A 182 8.28 -4.68 -7.65
CA LEU A 182 8.51 -5.98 -7.03
C LEU A 182 8.84 -5.73 -5.57
N ILE A 183 8.18 -6.45 -4.66
CA ILE A 183 8.30 -6.20 -3.23
C ILE A 183 8.54 -7.51 -2.49
N THR A 184 9.50 -7.48 -1.57
CA THR A 184 9.79 -8.57 -0.63
C THR A 184 10.18 -8.01 0.72
N CYS A 185 10.16 -8.83 1.75
CA CYS A 185 10.76 -8.53 3.04
C CYS A 185 12.27 -8.42 2.93
N GLY A 186 12.92 -7.71 3.88
CA GLY A 186 14.37 -7.59 3.92
C GLY A 186 14.85 -6.94 5.21
N GLY A 187 16.15 -6.67 5.27
CA GLY A 187 16.78 -6.12 6.47
C GLY A 187 17.08 -7.20 7.52
N GLU A 188 17.09 -6.79 8.79
CA GLU A 188 17.29 -7.67 9.94
C GLU A 188 15.99 -8.39 10.30
N PHE A 189 16.08 -9.67 10.63
CA PHE A 189 14.94 -10.43 11.11
C PHE A 189 14.71 -10.15 12.60
N ASP A 190 13.52 -9.70 12.93
CA ASP A 190 13.09 -9.49 14.31
C ASP A 190 12.43 -10.75 14.85
N TYR A 191 13.16 -11.50 15.68
CA TYR A 191 12.67 -12.76 16.25
C TYR A 191 11.47 -12.56 17.18
N ALA A 192 11.33 -11.41 17.83
CA ALA A 192 10.20 -11.12 18.71
C ALA A 192 8.92 -10.85 17.91
N ALA A 193 9.04 -10.17 16.77
CA ALA A 193 7.93 -9.89 15.86
C ALA A 193 7.70 -11.03 14.85
N GLY A 194 8.62 -11.98 14.72
CA GLY A 194 8.58 -13.05 13.73
C GLY A 194 8.60 -12.52 12.27
N SER A 195 9.28 -11.39 12.04
CA SER A 195 9.24 -10.70 10.75
C SER A 195 10.51 -9.91 10.48
N TYR A 196 10.82 -9.69 9.21
CA TYR A 196 11.86 -8.74 8.79
C TYR A 196 11.45 -7.31 9.09
N ARG A 197 12.41 -6.46 9.46
CA ARG A 197 12.17 -5.04 9.80
C ARG A 197 11.91 -4.16 8.59
N ASP A 198 12.40 -4.56 7.42
CA ASP A 198 12.35 -3.75 6.20
C ASP A 198 11.59 -4.45 5.07
N ASN A 199 11.30 -3.67 4.04
CA ASN A 199 10.92 -4.14 2.72
C ASN A 199 11.95 -3.71 1.67
N ILE A 200 12.19 -4.56 0.68
CA ILE A 200 12.92 -4.23 -0.53
C ILE A 200 11.90 -3.96 -1.63
N VAL A 201 12.02 -2.82 -2.29
CA VAL A 201 11.16 -2.42 -3.41
C VAL A 201 12.00 -2.17 -4.65
N VAL A 202 11.71 -2.90 -5.70
CA VAL A 202 12.25 -2.66 -7.04
C VAL A 202 11.28 -1.83 -7.84
N TYR A 203 11.74 -0.74 -8.39
CA TYR A 203 11.00 0.14 -9.29
C TYR A 203 11.44 -0.12 -10.72
N ALA A 204 10.50 -0.45 -11.58
CA ALA A 204 10.77 -0.69 -12.99
C ALA A 204 9.71 -0.01 -13.86
N THR A 205 10.07 0.33 -15.11
CA THR A 205 9.20 0.93 -16.11
C THR A 205 9.13 0.05 -17.34
N LEU A 206 7.97 0.05 -18.01
CA LEU A 206 7.81 -0.69 -19.26
C LEU A 206 8.81 -0.19 -20.29
N ALA A 207 9.57 -1.10 -20.88
CA ALA A 207 10.45 -0.79 -22.00
C ALA A 207 9.61 -0.47 -23.24
N SER A 208 10.02 0.56 -23.97
CA SER A 208 9.42 0.98 -25.26
C SER A 208 9.72 -0.04 -26.36
#